data_8ae6e78db249b9c4ccbe04621e3232f8
#
_entry.id   8ae6e78db249b9c4ccbe04621e3232f8
#
_cell.length_a   1.000
_cell.length_b   1.000
_cell.length_c   1.000
_cell.angle_alpha   90.00
_cell.angle_beta   90.00
_cell.angle_gamma   90.00
#
_symmetry.space_group_name_H-M   'P 1'
#
loop_
_entity.id
_entity.type
_entity.pdbx_description
1 polymer ?
#
loop_
_entity_poly.entity_id
_entity_poly.type
_entity_poly.pdbx_seq_one_letter_code
_entity_poly.pdbx_strand_id
1 'polypeptide(L)'
;MRKLLAVAVSALALAGAGTAAMWIWPIGAQPPATLASLEGSANRGAYLARMSGCIACHTDGENAGAPLAGGLALETKFGTFFSPNLTMDESEGIGAWSVEDFAKAVRQGVSPEGEPYYPAFPYPFYYKFSDQDIADLWAAFQTVPANPAANEKHELGLPYNMRFGLKAWRTAFLDMSGFETNPEKSDNWNRGKFIVTG
;
A
#
# COMPACT_ATOMS: atom_id res chain seq x y z
N MET A 1 -31.96 -34.26 18.04
CA MET A 1 -32.29 -32.92 17.55
C MET A 1 -31.68 -31.80 18.43
N ARG A 2 -31.94 -31.74 19.76
CA ARG A 2 -31.39 -30.66 20.65
C ARG A 2 -29.87 -30.52 20.63
N LYS A 3 -29.10 -31.63 20.60
CA LYS A 3 -27.62 -31.60 20.55
C LYS A 3 -27.10 -31.06 19.21
N LEU A 4 -27.72 -31.40 18.09
CA LEU A 4 -27.35 -30.89 16.76
C LEU A 4 -27.65 -29.40 16.63
N LEU A 5 -28.79 -28.96 17.19
CA LEU A 5 -29.13 -27.52 17.22
C LEU A 5 -28.13 -26.73 18.05
N ALA A 6 -27.72 -27.24 19.23
CA ALA A 6 -26.72 -26.59 20.08
C ALA A 6 -25.36 -26.47 19.36
N VAL A 7 -24.92 -27.53 18.68
CA VAL A 7 -23.67 -27.51 17.89
C VAL A 7 -23.75 -26.49 16.76
N ALA A 8 -24.87 -26.41 16.03
CA ALA A 8 -25.06 -25.44 14.94
C ALA A 8 -25.06 -24.00 15.45
N VAL A 9 -25.75 -23.74 16.59
CA VAL A 9 -25.76 -22.39 17.22
C VAL A 9 -24.37 -22.01 17.70
N SER A 10 -23.63 -22.94 18.33
CA SER A 10 -22.24 -22.66 18.74
C SER A 10 -21.31 -22.39 17.58
N ALA A 11 -21.43 -23.13 16.48
CA ALA A 11 -20.63 -22.90 15.27
C ALA A 11 -20.93 -21.53 14.64
N LEU A 12 -22.21 -21.14 14.58
CA LEU A 12 -22.61 -19.82 14.08
C LEU A 12 -22.13 -18.68 14.99
N ALA A 13 -22.18 -18.85 16.29
CA ALA A 13 -21.68 -17.88 17.25
C ALA A 13 -20.14 -17.71 17.14
N LEU A 14 -19.39 -18.80 16.99
CA LEU A 14 -17.95 -18.76 16.79
C LEU A 14 -17.57 -18.14 15.45
N ALA A 15 -18.30 -18.44 14.37
CA ALA A 15 -18.12 -17.81 13.07
C ALA A 15 -18.41 -16.29 13.14
N GLY A 16 -19.50 -15.91 13.82
CA GLY A 16 -19.85 -14.51 14.04
C GLY A 16 -18.81 -13.75 14.87
N ALA A 17 -18.30 -14.34 15.94
CA ALA A 17 -17.23 -13.77 16.77
C ALA A 17 -15.91 -13.65 15.98
N GLY A 18 -15.57 -14.66 15.18
CA GLY A 18 -14.37 -14.65 14.34
C GLY A 18 -14.42 -13.55 13.28
N THR A 19 -15.57 -13.37 12.62
CA THR A 19 -15.75 -12.27 11.65
C THR A 19 -15.70 -10.91 12.33
N ALA A 20 -16.36 -10.73 13.48
CA ALA A 20 -16.29 -9.49 14.25
C ALA A 20 -14.86 -9.15 14.69
N ALA A 21 -14.11 -10.15 15.20
CA ALA A 21 -12.71 -9.97 15.57
C ALA A 21 -11.86 -9.53 14.37
N MET A 22 -12.08 -10.11 13.18
CA MET A 22 -11.37 -9.72 11.96
C MET A 22 -11.66 -8.27 11.55
N TRP A 23 -12.87 -7.77 11.78
CA TRP A 23 -13.23 -6.38 11.50
C TRP A 23 -12.48 -5.37 12.37
N ILE A 24 -12.37 -5.65 13.67
CA ILE A 24 -11.75 -4.75 14.64
C ILE A 24 -10.24 -4.96 14.78
N TRP A 25 -9.69 -6.06 14.22
CA TRP A 25 -8.26 -6.35 14.34
C TRP A 25 -7.45 -5.35 13.53
N PRO A 26 -6.51 -4.62 14.14
CA PRO A 26 -5.64 -3.70 13.41
C PRO A 26 -4.74 -4.49 12.47
N ILE A 27 -4.54 -3.97 11.26
CA ILE A 27 -3.61 -4.53 10.28
C ILE A 27 -2.39 -3.61 10.15
N GLY A 28 -1.25 -4.23 9.86
CA GLY A 28 0.01 -3.54 9.72
C GLY A 28 0.71 -3.27 11.06
N ALA A 29 2.02 -3.23 11.02
CA ALA A 29 2.87 -2.83 12.13
C ALA A 29 3.10 -1.32 12.11
N GLN A 30 3.36 -0.73 13.28
CA GLN A 30 3.79 0.67 13.32
C GLN A 30 5.23 0.77 12.78
N PRO A 31 5.52 1.76 11.92
CA PRO A 31 6.89 2.05 11.51
C PRO A 31 7.78 2.39 12.71
N PRO A 32 9.10 2.19 12.59
CA PRO A 32 10.02 2.57 13.66
C PRO A 32 9.92 4.07 13.96
N ALA A 33 9.91 4.44 15.24
CA ALA A 33 9.86 5.84 15.68
C ALA A 33 11.06 6.67 15.17
N THR A 34 12.17 6.00 14.81
CA THR A 34 13.37 6.63 14.25
C THR A 34 13.18 7.11 12.82
N LEU A 35 12.15 6.65 12.09
CA LEU A 35 11.92 7.00 10.69
C LEU A 35 11.77 8.52 10.51
N ALA A 36 11.00 9.20 11.36
CA ALA A 36 10.78 10.63 11.29
C ALA A 36 12.07 11.46 11.53
N SER A 37 13.10 10.87 12.12
CA SER A 37 14.39 11.55 12.35
C SER A 37 15.40 11.39 11.22
N LEU A 38 15.08 10.57 10.20
CA LEU A 38 15.97 10.35 9.06
C LEU A 38 15.90 11.53 8.10
N GLU A 39 17.07 12.01 7.66
CA GLU A 39 17.16 12.99 6.59
C GLU A 39 17.02 12.30 5.23
N GLY A 40 15.93 12.63 4.52
CA GLY A 40 15.65 12.11 3.19
C GLY A 40 16.30 12.92 2.07
N SER A 41 16.72 12.23 1.00
CA SER A 41 17.23 12.88 -0.21
C SER A 41 16.18 12.85 -1.31
N ALA A 42 15.63 14.01 -1.67
CA ALA A 42 14.65 14.11 -2.76
C ALA A 42 15.17 13.55 -4.10
N ASN A 43 16.46 13.71 -4.39
CA ASN A 43 17.07 13.17 -5.62
C ASN A 43 17.07 11.62 -5.63
N ARG A 44 17.47 10.98 -4.51
CA ARG A 44 17.41 9.51 -4.39
C ARG A 44 15.96 9.03 -4.41
N GLY A 45 15.07 9.71 -3.71
CA GLY A 45 13.65 9.40 -3.70
C GLY A 45 13.00 9.50 -5.08
N ALA A 46 13.32 10.54 -5.84
CA ALA A 46 12.84 10.69 -7.22
C ALA A 46 13.34 9.56 -8.15
N TYR A 47 14.57 9.08 -7.94
CA TYR A 47 15.08 7.88 -8.63
C TYR A 47 14.27 6.65 -8.24
N LEU A 48 14.04 6.43 -6.94
CA LEU A 48 13.26 5.31 -6.43
C LEU A 48 11.81 5.34 -6.95
N ALA A 49 11.16 6.50 -6.94
CA ALA A 49 9.80 6.67 -7.44
C ALA A 49 9.65 6.30 -8.92
N ARG A 50 10.67 6.64 -9.74
CA ARG A 50 10.70 6.25 -11.16
C ARG A 50 10.90 4.75 -11.31
N MET A 51 11.87 4.21 -10.62
CA MET A 51 12.23 2.79 -10.67
C MET A 51 11.07 1.90 -10.22
N SER A 52 10.31 2.33 -9.21
CA SER A 52 9.20 1.58 -8.62
C SER A 52 7.86 1.80 -9.32
N GLY A 53 7.83 2.56 -10.42
CA GLY A 53 6.63 2.78 -11.23
C GLY A 53 5.62 3.77 -10.63
N CYS A 54 5.93 4.46 -9.52
CA CYS A 54 5.00 5.40 -8.88
C CYS A 54 4.45 6.43 -9.88
N ILE A 55 5.34 7.06 -10.65
CA ILE A 55 4.95 8.12 -11.61
C ILE A 55 4.11 7.53 -12.74
N ALA A 56 4.48 6.35 -13.25
CA ALA A 56 3.79 5.73 -14.38
C ALA A 56 2.36 5.32 -14.03
N CYS A 57 2.15 4.81 -12.81
CA CYS A 57 0.81 4.39 -12.36
C CYS A 57 -0.04 5.55 -11.82
N HIS A 58 0.59 6.60 -11.26
CA HIS A 58 -0.15 7.70 -10.63
C HIS A 58 -0.20 8.98 -11.48
N THR A 59 0.03 8.86 -12.79
CA THR A 59 -0.11 9.95 -13.76
C THR A 59 -0.97 9.46 -14.92
N ASP A 60 -2.13 10.07 -15.14
CA ASP A 60 -2.95 9.79 -16.30
C ASP A 60 -2.40 10.51 -17.55
N GLY A 61 -1.39 9.90 -18.14
CA GLY A 61 -0.72 10.48 -19.32
C GLY A 61 -1.59 10.49 -20.57
N GLU A 62 -2.60 9.63 -20.66
CA GLU A 62 -3.50 9.56 -21.83
C GLU A 62 -4.45 10.76 -21.88
N ASN A 63 -4.89 11.24 -20.71
CA ASN A 63 -5.77 12.40 -20.58
C ASN A 63 -5.02 13.67 -20.18
N ALA A 64 -3.70 13.73 -20.39
CA ALA A 64 -2.85 14.85 -20.02
C ALA A 64 -2.94 15.26 -18.54
N GLY A 65 -3.16 14.29 -17.66
CA GLY A 65 -3.20 14.47 -16.20
C GLY A 65 -1.89 15.03 -15.67
N ALA A 66 -1.98 15.80 -14.59
CA ALA A 66 -0.79 16.33 -13.93
C ALA A 66 0.03 15.19 -13.30
N PRO A 67 1.36 15.30 -13.26
CA PRO A 67 2.22 14.27 -12.67
C PRO A 67 1.79 13.93 -11.23
N LEU A 68 1.63 12.65 -10.95
CA LEU A 68 1.23 12.09 -9.65
C LEU A 68 -0.16 12.52 -9.15
N ALA A 69 -0.99 13.16 -9.97
CA ALA A 69 -2.35 13.54 -9.60
C ALA A 69 -3.37 12.39 -9.67
N GLY A 70 -2.93 11.17 -9.97
CA GLY A 70 -3.80 10.00 -10.07
C GLY A 70 -4.63 9.96 -11.36
N GLY A 71 -5.78 9.29 -11.29
CA GLY A 71 -6.77 9.22 -12.36
C GLY A 71 -6.53 8.12 -13.41
N LEU A 72 -5.36 7.48 -13.44
CA LEU A 72 -5.10 6.39 -14.39
C LEU A 72 -6.00 5.19 -14.12
N ALA A 73 -6.77 4.79 -15.14
CA ALA A 73 -7.60 3.60 -15.11
C ALA A 73 -6.76 2.34 -15.37
N LEU A 74 -6.76 1.43 -14.40
CA LEU A 74 -6.07 0.13 -14.48
C LEU A 74 -7.13 -0.97 -14.68
N GLU A 75 -7.38 -1.33 -15.92
CA GLU A 75 -8.35 -2.38 -16.27
C GLU A 75 -7.81 -3.77 -15.90
N THR A 76 -8.63 -4.54 -15.20
CA THR A 76 -8.31 -5.91 -14.77
C THR A 76 -9.51 -6.83 -14.95
N LYS A 77 -9.30 -8.14 -14.82
CA LYS A 77 -10.41 -9.12 -14.79
C LYS A 77 -11.36 -8.97 -13.59
N PHE A 78 -11.02 -8.14 -12.62
CA PHE A 78 -11.82 -7.87 -11.42
C PHE A 78 -12.67 -6.59 -11.55
N GLY A 79 -12.39 -5.78 -12.57
CA GLY A 79 -12.91 -4.46 -12.82
C GLY A 79 -11.79 -3.42 -12.93
N THR A 80 -12.15 -2.16 -12.89
CA THR A 80 -11.22 -1.05 -13.07
C THR A 80 -10.81 -0.47 -11.73
N PHE A 81 -9.49 -0.37 -11.51
CA PHE A 81 -8.92 0.38 -10.41
C PHE A 81 -8.47 1.75 -10.91
N PHE A 82 -8.72 2.79 -10.15
CA PHE A 82 -8.20 4.12 -10.44
C PHE A 82 -7.05 4.44 -9.48
N SER A 83 -5.94 4.94 -10.03
CA SER A 83 -4.80 5.33 -9.21
C SER A 83 -5.12 6.60 -8.41
N PRO A 84 -4.81 6.64 -7.11
CA PRO A 84 -5.08 7.83 -6.30
C PRO A 84 -4.08 8.95 -6.55
N ASN A 85 -4.48 10.15 -6.14
CA ASN A 85 -3.67 11.36 -6.11
C ASN A 85 -2.55 11.23 -5.05
N LEU A 86 -1.30 11.38 -5.46
CA LEU A 86 -0.10 11.35 -4.61
C LEU A 86 0.60 12.71 -4.53
N THR A 87 -0.08 13.78 -4.94
CA THR A 87 0.45 15.14 -4.78
C THR A 87 0.36 15.62 -3.33
N MET A 88 0.97 16.77 -3.03
CA MET A 88 0.92 17.36 -1.69
C MET A 88 -0.36 18.17 -1.44
N ASP A 89 -1.46 17.84 -2.13
CA ASP A 89 -2.78 18.33 -1.77
C ASP A 89 -3.22 17.70 -0.44
N GLU A 90 -3.72 18.52 0.51
CA GLU A 90 -4.07 18.05 1.85
C GLU A 90 -5.41 17.28 1.90
N SER A 91 -6.28 17.50 0.91
CA SER A 91 -7.62 16.88 0.88
C SER A 91 -7.70 15.67 -0.03
N GLU A 92 -7.13 15.74 -1.22
CA GLU A 92 -7.23 14.71 -2.24
C GLU A 92 -5.92 13.90 -2.38
N GLY A 93 -4.80 14.47 -1.99
CA GLY A 93 -3.47 13.86 -2.07
C GLY A 93 -2.97 13.31 -0.73
N ILE A 94 -1.66 13.34 -0.58
CA ILE A 94 -0.95 12.84 0.62
C ILE A 94 -0.34 13.98 1.47
N GLY A 95 -0.73 15.25 1.22
CA GLY A 95 -0.16 16.42 1.88
C GLY A 95 -0.40 16.48 3.39
N ALA A 96 -1.49 15.88 3.88
CA ALA A 96 -1.80 15.77 5.31
C ALA A 96 -1.15 14.57 6.01
N TRP A 97 -0.40 13.70 5.30
CA TRP A 97 0.18 12.49 5.88
C TRP A 97 1.47 12.76 6.63
N SER A 98 1.75 11.95 7.62
CA SER A 98 3.07 11.83 8.22
C SER A 98 3.97 10.88 7.39
N VAL A 99 5.27 10.89 7.64
CA VAL A 99 6.18 9.92 7.04
C VAL A 99 5.86 8.48 7.47
N GLU A 100 5.31 8.31 8.66
CA GLU A 100 4.85 7.02 9.19
C GLU A 100 3.63 6.50 8.43
N ASP A 101 2.66 7.37 8.12
CA ASP A 101 1.50 7.02 7.29
C ASP A 101 1.94 6.60 5.88
N PHE A 102 2.86 7.38 5.29
CA PHE A 102 3.44 7.06 4.01
C PHE A 102 4.19 5.71 4.02
N ALA A 103 5.02 5.46 5.04
CA ALA A 103 5.72 4.19 5.21
C ALA A 103 4.77 3.00 5.32
N LYS A 104 3.69 3.15 6.09
CA LYS A 104 2.65 2.14 6.28
C LYS A 104 1.89 1.87 4.98
N ALA A 105 1.55 2.92 4.24
CA ALA A 105 0.91 2.78 2.93
C ALA A 105 1.80 2.05 1.94
N VAL A 106 3.04 2.51 1.75
CA VAL A 106 3.98 1.98 0.76
C VAL A 106 4.40 0.56 1.08
N ARG A 107 4.83 0.27 2.32
CA ARG A 107 5.35 -1.05 2.70
C ARG A 107 4.28 -2.06 2.99
N GLN A 108 3.17 -1.63 3.56
CA GLN A 108 2.19 -2.56 4.12
C GLN A 108 0.84 -2.51 3.40
N GLY A 109 0.63 -1.56 2.49
CA GLY A 109 -0.64 -1.40 1.80
C GLY A 109 -1.78 -1.11 2.77
N VAL A 110 -1.57 -0.21 3.73
CA VAL A 110 -2.55 0.17 4.75
C VAL A 110 -2.65 1.69 4.79
N SER A 111 -3.87 2.21 4.69
CA SER A 111 -4.12 3.65 4.75
C SER A 111 -3.88 4.25 6.14
N PRO A 112 -3.81 5.58 6.30
CA PRO A 112 -3.73 6.24 7.60
C PRO A 112 -4.86 5.82 8.54
N GLU A 113 -6.07 5.58 8.01
CA GLU A 113 -7.27 5.14 8.76
C GLU A 113 -7.21 3.65 9.14
N GLY A 114 -6.18 2.91 8.70
CA GLY A 114 -5.99 1.48 9.01
C GLY A 114 -6.70 0.52 8.05
N GLU A 115 -7.16 1.01 6.89
CA GLU A 115 -7.84 0.18 5.90
C GLU A 115 -6.85 -0.43 4.90
N PRO A 116 -7.04 -1.70 4.50
CA PRO A 116 -6.18 -2.35 3.52
C PRO A 116 -6.39 -1.79 2.12
N TYR A 117 -5.30 -1.55 1.40
CA TYR A 117 -5.35 -1.32 -0.04
C TYR A 117 -5.49 -2.63 -0.82
N TYR A 118 -6.08 -2.52 -2.02
CA TYR A 118 -6.10 -3.63 -2.96
C TYR A 118 -4.69 -3.96 -3.47
N PRO A 119 -4.38 -5.23 -3.75
CA PRO A 119 -3.07 -5.64 -4.26
C PRO A 119 -2.80 -5.20 -5.71
N ALA A 120 -3.71 -4.45 -6.34
CA ALA A 120 -3.42 -3.65 -7.53
C ALA A 120 -2.32 -2.61 -7.25
N PHE A 121 -2.23 -2.13 -6.02
CA PHE A 121 -1.04 -1.44 -5.51
C PHE A 121 -0.02 -2.50 -5.07
N PRO A 122 1.17 -2.59 -5.72
CA PRO A 122 2.10 -3.70 -5.49
C PRO A 122 2.97 -3.55 -4.23
N TYR A 123 2.37 -3.18 -3.10
CA TYR A 123 3.06 -2.99 -1.81
C TYR A 123 3.88 -4.21 -1.34
N PRO A 124 3.59 -5.47 -1.71
CA PRO A 124 4.45 -6.59 -1.36
C PRO A 124 5.87 -6.48 -1.92
N PHE A 125 6.06 -5.79 -3.05
CA PHE A 125 7.38 -5.50 -3.61
C PHE A 125 8.08 -4.35 -2.88
N TYR A 126 7.32 -3.41 -2.30
CA TYR A 126 7.86 -2.25 -1.60
C TYR A 126 8.09 -2.50 -0.10
N TYR A 127 7.59 -3.61 0.42
CA TYR A 127 7.79 -3.99 1.83
C TYR A 127 9.26 -4.00 2.24
N LYS A 128 10.14 -4.37 1.32
CA LYS A 128 11.58 -4.49 1.53
C LYS A 128 12.36 -3.17 1.46
N PHE A 129 11.72 -2.04 1.16
CA PHE A 129 12.38 -0.74 1.21
C PHE A 129 12.90 -0.46 2.63
N SER A 130 14.17 -0.01 2.72
CA SER A 130 14.75 0.39 3.99
C SER A 130 14.10 1.67 4.53
N ASP A 131 14.32 1.99 5.81
CA ASP A 131 13.82 3.25 6.37
C ASP A 131 14.39 4.46 5.64
N GLN A 132 15.66 4.38 5.18
CA GLN A 132 16.27 5.41 4.36
C GLN A 132 15.60 5.52 2.98
N ASP A 133 15.25 4.41 2.32
CA ASP A 133 14.51 4.47 1.04
C ASP A 133 13.15 5.15 1.22
N ILE A 134 12.44 4.89 2.33
CA ILE A 134 11.17 5.56 2.64
C ILE A 134 11.37 7.06 2.92
N ALA A 135 12.38 7.42 3.72
CA ALA A 135 12.68 8.83 3.99
C ALA A 135 13.03 9.59 2.70
N ASP A 136 13.80 8.95 1.81
CA ASP A 136 14.16 9.52 0.51
C ASP A 136 12.93 9.70 -0.40
N LEU A 137 12.08 8.66 -0.49
CA LEU A 137 10.82 8.74 -1.24
C LEU A 137 9.94 9.86 -0.69
N TRP A 138 9.75 9.91 0.62
CA TRP A 138 8.95 10.94 1.26
C TRP A 138 9.47 12.35 0.96
N ALA A 139 10.79 12.55 1.07
CA ALA A 139 11.43 13.82 0.70
C ALA A 139 11.18 14.19 -0.77
N ALA A 140 11.16 13.23 -1.67
CA ALA A 140 10.84 13.47 -3.09
C ALA A 140 9.37 13.83 -3.28
N PHE A 141 8.43 13.12 -2.65
CA PHE A 141 7.00 13.42 -2.77
C PHE A 141 6.66 14.80 -2.20
N GLN A 142 7.31 15.25 -1.13
CA GLN A 142 7.14 16.60 -0.59
C GLN A 142 7.52 17.71 -1.58
N THR A 143 8.25 17.41 -2.66
CA THR A 143 8.54 18.39 -3.73
C THR A 143 7.46 18.45 -4.81
N VAL A 144 6.47 17.56 -4.77
CA VAL A 144 5.41 17.51 -5.78
C VAL A 144 4.39 18.62 -5.50
N PRO A 145 4.11 19.51 -6.46
CA PRO A 145 3.11 20.56 -6.26
C PRO A 145 1.73 19.96 -5.95
N ALA A 146 1.00 20.57 -5.05
CA ALA A 146 -0.37 20.19 -4.75
C ALA A 146 -1.26 20.30 -6.00
N ASN A 147 -2.14 19.31 -6.20
CA ASN A 147 -3.13 19.29 -7.27
C ASN A 147 -4.46 18.78 -6.70
N PRO A 148 -5.57 19.52 -6.84
CA PRO A 148 -6.87 19.19 -6.25
C PRO A 148 -7.67 18.16 -7.08
N ALA A 149 -7.02 17.37 -7.95
CA ALA A 149 -7.69 16.31 -8.70
C ALA A 149 -8.31 15.30 -7.74
N ALA A 150 -9.63 15.14 -7.85
CA ALA A 150 -10.39 14.24 -6.98
C ALA A 150 -10.04 12.77 -7.25
N ASN A 151 -10.03 11.97 -6.19
CA ASN A 151 -9.83 10.54 -6.30
C ASN A 151 -11.09 9.84 -6.83
N GLU A 152 -10.93 9.02 -7.86
CA GLU A 152 -12.01 8.22 -8.42
C GLU A 152 -12.22 6.92 -7.64
N LYS A 153 -13.49 6.49 -7.57
CA LYS A 153 -13.85 5.22 -6.92
C LYS A 153 -13.58 4.06 -7.88
N HIS A 154 -12.98 3.00 -7.35
CA HIS A 154 -12.80 1.77 -8.13
C HIS A 154 -14.15 1.19 -8.58
N GLU A 155 -14.20 0.70 -9.81
CA GLU A 155 -15.34 0.03 -10.45
C GLU A 155 -15.13 -1.47 -10.46
N LEU A 156 -15.40 -2.13 -9.33
CA LEU A 156 -15.15 -3.56 -9.15
C LEU A 156 -16.44 -4.37 -9.11
N GLY A 157 -16.42 -5.52 -9.79
CA GLY A 157 -17.51 -6.51 -9.72
C GLY A 157 -17.58 -7.25 -8.38
N LEU A 158 -18.73 -7.84 -8.09
CA LEU A 158 -18.86 -8.77 -6.94
C LEU A 158 -18.03 -10.03 -7.19
N PRO A 159 -17.37 -10.58 -6.14
CA PRO A 159 -17.30 -10.14 -4.73
C PRO A 159 -16.15 -9.18 -4.43
N TYR A 160 -15.41 -8.72 -5.42
CA TYR A 160 -14.15 -7.98 -5.28
C TYR A 160 -14.34 -6.53 -4.76
N ASN A 161 -15.55 -5.98 -4.88
CA ASN A 161 -15.91 -4.69 -4.28
C ASN A 161 -16.12 -4.76 -2.75
N MET A 162 -16.10 -5.96 -2.15
CA MET A 162 -16.25 -6.16 -0.72
C MET A 162 -14.91 -6.11 0.00
N ARG A 163 -14.47 -4.92 0.42
CA ARG A 163 -13.14 -4.67 1.02
C ARG A 163 -12.84 -5.49 2.27
N PHE A 164 -13.87 -5.92 3.03
CA PHE A 164 -13.65 -6.75 4.22
C PHE A 164 -12.91 -8.06 3.90
N GLY A 165 -13.08 -8.60 2.70
CA GLY A 165 -12.38 -9.80 2.25
C GLY A 165 -10.86 -9.61 2.12
N LEU A 166 -10.38 -8.37 2.00
CA LEU A 166 -8.95 -8.08 1.89
C LEU A 166 -8.16 -8.45 3.16
N LYS A 167 -8.75 -8.29 4.35
CA LYS A 167 -8.08 -8.70 5.61
C LYS A 167 -7.84 -10.21 5.64
N ALA A 168 -8.84 -11.01 5.24
CA ALA A 168 -8.71 -12.46 5.14
C ALA A 168 -7.71 -12.86 4.05
N TRP A 169 -7.78 -12.23 2.89
CA TRP A 169 -6.85 -12.47 1.79
C TRP A 169 -5.41 -12.16 2.20
N ARG A 170 -5.16 -11.04 2.87
CA ARG A 170 -3.82 -10.67 3.38
C ARG A 170 -3.27 -11.73 4.31
N THR A 171 -4.08 -12.22 5.25
CA THR A 171 -3.66 -13.25 6.21
C THR A 171 -3.30 -14.57 5.53
N ALA A 172 -4.01 -14.93 4.44
CA ALA A 172 -3.82 -16.21 3.76
C ALA A 172 -2.73 -16.20 2.69
N PHE A 173 -2.48 -15.06 2.03
CA PHE A 173 -1.70 -15.02 0.79
C PHE A 173 -0.59 -13.95 0.77
N LEU A 174 -0.59 -12.99 1.70
CA LEU A 174 0.40 -11.94 1.70
C LEU A 174 1.69 -12.44 2.37
N ASP A 175 2.73 -12.57 1.57
CA ASP A 175 4.08 -12.79 2.06
C ASP A 175 4.77 -11.44 2.30
N MET A 176 5.16 -11.21 3.56
CA MET A 176 5.86 -10.02 4.04
C MET A 176 7.26 -10.39 4.53
N SER A 177 7.85 -11.44 3.98
CA SER A 177 9.25 -11.80 4.27
C SER A 177 10.21 -10.71 3.81
N GLY A 178 11.14 -10.35 4.67
CA GLY A 178 12.12 -9.29 4.40
C GLY A 178 13.08 -9.64 3.25
N PHE A 179 13.76 -8.62 2.73
CA PHE A 179 14.86 -8.84 1.81
C PHE A 179 16.11 -9.30 2.57
N GLU A 180 16.66 -10.44 2.17
CA GLU A 180 17.90 -10.96 2.74
C GLU A 180 19.10 -10.65 1.81
N THR A 181 20.06 -9.91 2.36
CA THR A 181 21.33 -9.67 1.67
C THR A 181 22.16 -10.95 1.64
N ASN A 182 22.90 -11.14 0.56
CA ASN A 182 23.93 -12.19 0.50
C ASN A 182 25.27 -11.60 0.97
N PRO A 183 25.79 -12.03 2.15
CA PRO A 183 27.04 -11.49 2.68
C PRO A 183 28.29 -11.84 1.85
N GLU A 184 28.18 -12.82 0.94
CA GLU A 184 29.28 -13.21 0.02
C GLU A 184 29.34 -12.32 -1.23
N LYS A 185 28.38 -11.41 -1.41
CA LYS A 185 28.27 -10.54 -2.58
C LYS A 185 28.48 -9.09 -2.19
N SER A 186 28.89 -8.27 -3.18
CA SER A 186 29.03 -6.83 -2.97
C SER A 186 27.70 -6.13 -2.70
N ASP A 187 27.75 -4.94 -2.09
CA ASP A 187 26.57 -4.09 -1.85
C ASP A 187 25.82 -3.77 -3.16
N ASN A 188 26.55 -3.50 -4.25
CA ASN A 188 25.95 -3.24 -5.55
C ASN A 188 25.21 -4.46 -6.10
N TRP A 189 25.73 -5.66 -5.89
CA TRP A 189 25.04 -6.88 -6.27
C TRP A 189 23.77 -7.08 -5.45
N ASN A 190 23.86 -6.89 -4.13
CA ASN A 190 22.70 -6.98 -3.23
C ASN A 190 21.64 -5.92 -3.59
N ARG A 191 22.07 -4.70 -3.92
CA ARG A 191 21.17 -3.65 -4.39
C ARG A 191 20.50 -4.03 -5.72
N GLY A 192 21.25 -4.60 -6.66
CA GLY A 192 20.69 -5.11 -7.92
C GLY A 192 19.68 -6.24 -7.70
N LYS A 193 20.01 -7.21 -6.81
CA LYS A 193 19.07 -8.27 -6.41
C LYS A 193 17.78 -7.68 -5.85
N PHE A 194 17.88 -6.73 -4.92
CA PHE A 194 16.72 -6.03 -4.35
C PHE A 194 15.84 -5.40 -5.43
N ILE A 195 16.45 -4.72 -6.42
CA ILE A 195 15.70 -4.04 -7.50
C ILE A 195 14.93 -5.02 -8.38
N VAL A 196 15.48 -6.22 -8.67
CA VAL A 196 14.84 -7.19 -9.56
C VAL A 196 13.93 -8.18 -8.87
N THR A 197 14.08 -8.38 -7.56
CA THR A 197 13.25 -9.34 -6.81
C THR A 197 12.20 -8.66 -5.91
N GLY A 198 12.25 -7.34 -5.77
CA GLY A 198 11.34 -6.50 -4.99
C GLY A 198 11.55 -6.65 -3.52
#